data_be6608ca1463dc8ff10beba68e689141
#
_entry.id   be6608ca1463dc8ff10beba68e689141
#
_cell.length_a   1.000
_cell.length_b   1.000
_cell.length_c   1.000
_cell.angle_alpha   90.00
_cell.angle_beta   90.00
_cell.angle_gamma   90.00
#
_symmetry.space_group_name_H-M   'P 1'
#
loop_
_entity.id
_entity.type
_entity.pdbx_description
1 polymer ?
#
loop_
_entity_poly.entity_id
_entity_poly.type
_entity_poly.pdbx_seq_one_letter_code
_entity_poly.pdbx_strand_id
1 'polypeptide(L)'
;HQPWRLKKYRFFNMGKDHNYLDDLLNRSIMQKVARQCYLPMNALLLKLIRENKGKFRCSFSITGIAIEQFRAFAPEVLDSFKELAATGCVEFLAETYSHSLASLASKEDFTEQVKLHTNLIKKEFGVKPTAFRNTELIYSDEIGAMVAGMGFRTMLAEGAKHVLGWKSPNYVYANAIDQKLRLLLRNYKLSDDIAFRFSNKSWDQWPLTADKYVQWLASDETPGEVINLFMDYETFGEHQNADTGIFEFMRALPKAILARKNGLEFATVTEAAKKHQPVAVLHCPHVM
;
A
#
# COMPACT_ATOMS: atom_id res chain seq x y z
N HIS A 1 5.50 -6.40 0.64
CA HIS A 1 6.58 -7.04 -0.13
C HIS A 1 7.38 -7.99 0.74
N GLN A 2 7.63 -9.24 0.24
CA GLN A 2 8.46 -10.22 0.93
C GLN A 2 9.57 -10.68 -0.03
N PRO A 3 10.82 -10.17 0.10
CA PRO A 3 11.90 -10.57 -0.79
C PRO A 3 12.29 -12.04 -0.57
N TRP A 4 12.70 -12.73 -1.64
CA TRP A 4 13.31 -14.02 -1.55
C TRP A 4 14.69 -13.93 -0.90
N ARG A 5 14.95 -14.77 0.12
CA ARG A 5 16.27 -14.91 0.75
C ARG A 5 17.04 -15.99 0.02
N LEU A 6 18.32 -15.70 -0.23
CA LEU A 6 19.23 -16.58 -0.96
C LEU A 6 20.08 -17.39 0.02
N LYS A 7 20.44 -18.61 -0.37
CA LYS A 7 21.44 -19.42 0.31
C LYS A 7 22.80 -18.75 0.22
N LYS A 8 23.66 -19.03 1.21
CA LYS A 8 25.09 -18.72 1.08
C LYS A 8 25.75 -19.77 0.19
N TYR A 9 26.28 -19.34 -0.96
CA TYR A 9 27.01 -20.19 -1.87
C TYR A 9 28.52 -19.97 -1.76
N ARG A 10 29.30 -21.10 -1.83
CA ARG A 10 30.72 -21.00 -2.08
C ARG A 10 30.95 -20.79 -3.58
N PHE A 11 31.95 -19.99 -3.92
CA PHE A 11 32.27 -19.66 -5.33
C PHE A 11 32.29 -20.90 -6.25
N PHE A 12 32.96 -21.99 -5.80
CA PHE A 12 33.09 -23.24 -6.57
C PHE A 12 31.78 -24.05 -6.72
N ASN A 13 30.73 -23.68 -6.03
CA ASN A 13 29.42 -24.35 -6.11
C ASN A 13 28.44 -23.59 -6.98
N MET A 14 28.79 -22.38 -7.45
CA MET A 14 27.93 -21.62 -8.36
C MET A 14 27.76 -22.36 -9.67
N GLY A 15 26.52 -22.45 -10.18
CA GLY A 15 26.20 -23.17 -11.40
C GLY A 15 26.05 -24.68 -11.29
N LYS A 16 26.37 -25.30 -10.13
CA LYS A 16 26.19 -26.74 -9.92
C LYS A 16 24.81 -27.14 -9.46
N ASP A 17 24.15 -26.24 -8.76
CA ASP A 17 22.76 -26.35 -8.28
C ASP A 17 22.08 -25.03 -8.58
N HIS A 18 20.94 -25.07 -9.29
CA HIS A 18 20.19 -23.87 -9.67
C HIS A 18 19.15 -23.44 -8.64
N ASN A 19 19.04 -24.15 -7.50
CA ASN A 19 18.19 -23.70 -6.40
C ASN A 19 18.96 -22.75 -5.47
N TYR A 20 18.95 -21.46 -5.81
CA TYR A 20 19.60 -20.40 -5.04
C TYR A 20 18.78 -19.92 -3.84
N LEU A 21 17.53 -20.33 -3.70
CA LEU A 21 16.63 -19.88 -2.64
C LEU A 21 16.87 -20.65 -1.33
N ASP A 22 16.83 -19.95 -0.21
CA ASP A 22 16.80 -20.55 1.12
C ASP A 22 15.36 -20.86 1.53
N ASP A 23 14.86 -22.01 1.08
CA ASP A 23 13.46 -22.39 1.29
C ASP A 23 13.10 -22.53 2.77
N LEU A 24 14.02 -22.97 3.61
CA LEU A 24 13.78 -23.10 5.05
C LEU A 24 13.60 -21.73 5.70
N LEU A 25 14.51 -20.81 5.39
CA LEU A 25 14.45 -19.45 5.92
C LEU A 25 13.22 -18.70 5.38
N ASN A 26 12.97 -18.80 4.07
CA ASN A 26 11.79 -18.17 3.44
C ASN A 26 10.49 -18.69 4.04
N ARG A 27 10.36 -20.00 4.22
CA ARG A 27 9.21 -20.63 4.88
C ARG A 27 9.04 -20.14 6.31
N SER A 28 10.13 -20.15 7.09
CA SER A 28 10.10 -19.74 8.51
C SER A 28 9.62 -18.29 8.66
N ILE A 29 10.19 -17.38 7.86
CA ILE A 29 9.81 -15.96 7.87
C ILE A 29 8.36 -15.79 7.43
N MET A 30 7.97 -16.40 6.30
CA MET A 30 6.61 -16.27 5.78
C MET A 30 5.57 -16.77 6.78
N GLN A 31 5.79 -17.92 7.39
CA GLN A 31 4.87 -18.46 8.40
C GLN A 31 4.82 -17.63 9.68
N LYS A 32 5.96 -17.03 10.09
CA LYS A 32 5.98 -16.09 11.22
C LYS A 32 5.11 -14.88 10.92
N VAL A 33 5.34 -14.19 9.78
CA VAL A 33 4.61 -12.98 9.42
C VAL A 33 3.13 -13.29 9.12
N ALA A 34 2.83 -14.46 8.54
CA ALA A 34 1.46 -14.91 8.35
C ALA A 34 0.69 -14.96 9.66
N ARG A 35 1.28 -15.55 10.71
CA ARG A 35 0.62 -15.67 12.04
C ARG A 35 0.53 -14.36 12.79
N GLN A 36 1.56 -13.51 12.70
CA GLN A 36 1.64 -12.28 13.49
C GLN A 36 0.90 -11.10 12.86
N CYS A 37 0.90 -11.04 11.51
CA CYS A 37 0.36 -9.91 10.75
C CYS A 37 -0.79 -10.32 9.82
N TYR A 38 -0.52 -11.08 8.75
CA TYR A 38 -1.47 -11.22 7.63
C TYR A 38 -2.80 -11.83 8.05
N LEU A 39 -2.80 -12.97 8.72
CA LEU A 39 -4.04 -13.65 9.09
C LEU A 39 -4.86 -12.87 10.13
N PRO A 40 -4.28 -12.39 11.25
CA PRO A 40 -5.06 -11.65 12.23
C PRO A 40 -5.55 -10.31 11.68
N MET A 41 -4.76 -9.62 10.85
CA MET A 41 -5.18 -8.35 10.27
C MET A 41 -6.23 -8.54 9.18
N ASN A 42 -6.10 -9.52 8.28
CA ASN A 42 -7.13 -9.83 7.28
C ASN A 42 -8.46 -10.22 7.95
N ALA A 43 -8.44 -11.02 9.00
CA ALA A 43 -9.63 -11.35 9.78
C ALA A 43 -10.28 -10.10 10.42
N LEU A 44 -9.45 -9.19 10.96
CA LEU A 44 -9.94 -7.93 11.50
C LEU A 44 -10.57 -7.05 10.42
N LEU A 45 -9.91 -6.88 9.26
CA LEU A 45 -10.45 -6.09 8.15
C LEU A 45 -11.78 -6.65 7.63
N LEU A 46 -11.87 -7.97 7.46
CA LEU A 46 -13.11 -8.62 7.05
C LEU A 46 -14.25 -8.37 8.04
N LYS A 47 -13.95 -8.44 9.34
CA LYS A 47 -14.90 -8.08 10.40
C LYS A 47 -15.31 -6.62 10.32
N LEU A 48 -14.37 -5.69 10.15
CA LEU A 48 -14.65 -4.25 10.04
C LEU A 48 -15.52 -3.92 8.81
N ILE A 49 -15.27 -4.56 7.67
CA ILE A 49 -16.09 -4.40 6.47
C ILE A 49 -17.54 -4.83 6.76
N ARG A 50 -17.73 -5.99 7.38
CA ARG A 50 -19.06 -6.53 7.72
C ARG A 50 -19.79 -5.68 8.75
N GLU A 51 -19.13 -5.33 9.86
CA GLU A 51 -19.72 -4.52 10.93
C GLU A 51 -20.11 -3.11 10.47
N ASN A 52 -19.34 -2.52 9.55
CA ASN A 52 -19.62 -1.20 9.01
C ASN A 52 -20.42 -1.24 7.69
N LYS A 53 -21.04 -2.39 7.36
CA LYS A 53 -21.92 -2.55 6.19
C LYS A 53 -21.27 -2.08 4.88
N GLY A 54 -20.00 -2.39 4.67
CA GLY A 54 -19.22 -2.03 3.48
C GLY A 54 -18.77 -0.56 3.42
N LYS A 55 -19.00 0.24 4.46
CA LYS A 55 -18.49 1.62 4.52
C LYS A 55 -16.99 1.71 4.81
N PHE A 56 -16.39 0.67 5.41
CA PHE A 56 -14.96 0.57 5.54
C PHE A 56 -14.38 0.00 4.25
N ARG A 57 -13.46 0.71 3.63
CA ARG A 57 -12.84 0.37 2.34
C ARG A 57 -11.34 0.61 2.41
N CYS A 58 -10.56 -0.19 1.69
CA CYS A 58 -9.10 -0.04 1.61
C CYS A 58 -8.55 -0.56 0.28
N SER A 59 -7.26 -0.33 0.04
CA SER A 59 -6.55 -0.83 -1.12
C SER A 59 -5.26 -1.52 -0.70
N PHE A 60 -4.86 -2.56 -1.45
CA PHE A 60 -3.62 -3.30 -1.24
C PHE A 60 -2.72 -3.23 -2.46
N SER A 61 -1.42 -3.12 -2.20
CA SER A 61 -0.34 -3.37 -3.14
C SER A 61 0.40 -4.62 -2.67
N ILE A 62 0.34 -5.72 -3.43
CA ILE A 62 0.92 -7.01 -3.08
C ILE A 62 1.75 -7.49 -4.25
N THR A 63 3.07 -7.60 -4.09
CA THR A 63 4.00 -8.01 -5.14
C THR A 63 3.75 -9.43 -5.62
N GLY A 64 4.13 -9.73 -6.87
CA GLY A 64 4.03 -11.08 -7.42
C GLY A 64 4.83 -12.09 -6.61
N ILE A 65 6.04 -11.72 -6.19
CA ILE A 65 6.89 -12.60 -5.36
C ILE A 65 6.32 -12.85 -3.96
N ALA A 66 5.54 -11.93 -3.40
CA ALA A 66 4.82 -12.19 -2.14
C ALA A 66 3.71 -13.23 -2.35
N ILE A 67 2.95 -13.11 -3.44
CA ILE A 67 1.91 -14.09 -3.81
C ILE A 67 2.51 -15.48 -4.07
N GLU A 68 3.68 -15.56 -4.72
CA GLU A 68 4.40 -16.84 -4.89
C GLU A 68 4.74 -17.47 -3.54
N GLN A 69 5.25 -16.69 -2.61
CA GLN A 69 5.59 -17.18 -1.27
C GLN A 69 4.35 -17.55 -0.45
N PHE A 70 3.23 -16.82 -0.59
CA PHE A 70 1.97 -17.24 0.01
C PHE A 70 1.56 -18.63 -0.49
N ARG A 71 1.57 -18.86 -1.82
CA ARG A 71 1.25 -20.18 -2.39
C ARG A 71 2.15 -21.29 -1.88
N ALA A 72 3.44 -21.00 -1.74
CA ALA A 72 4.44 -22.01 -1.37
C ALA A 72 4.44 -22.33 0.13
N PHE A 73 4.18 -21.35 1.01
CA PHE A 73 4.49 -21.46 2.42
C PHE A 73 3.34 -21.09 3.37
N ALA A 74 2.31 -20.39 2.90
CA ALA A 74 1.17 -19.93 3.69
C ALA A 74 -0.07 -19.70 2.79
N PRO A 75 -0.61 -20.76 2.14
CA PRO A 75 -1.72 -20.61 1.19
C PRO A 75 -2.98 -20.01 1.85
N GLU A 76 -3.18 -20.22 3.13
CA GLU A 76 -4.27 -19.64 3.92
C GLU A 76 -4.25 -18.10 3.94
N VAL A 77 -3.07 -17.49 3.78
CA VAL A 77 -2.95 -16.02 3.64
C VAL A 77 -3.55 -15.57 2.32
N LEU A 78 -3.21 -16.26 1.21
CA LEU A 78 -3.77 -15.93 -0.10
C LEU A 78 -5.29 -16.08 -0.11
N ASP A 79 -5.81 -17.14 0.52
CA ASP A 79 -7.25 -17.39 0.62
C ASP A 79 -7.94 -16.28 1.44
N SER A 80 -7.34 -15.82 2.53
CA SER A 80 -7.87 -14.71 3.32
C SER A 80 -7.90 -13.37 2.54
N PHE A 81 -6.94 -13.12 1.65
CA PHE A 81 -7.00 -11.98 0.71
C PHE A 81 -8.09 -12.15 -0.35
N LYS A 82 -8.34 -13.37 -0.83
CA LYS A 82 -9.47 -13.66 -1.74
C LYS A 82 -10.81 -13.40 -1.07
N GLU A 83 -10.97 -13.76 0.21
CA GLU A 83 -12.16 -13.41 0.98
C GLU A 83 -12.36 -11.89 1.07
N LEU A 84 -11.30 -11.13 1.31
CA LEU A 84 -11.36 -9.67 1.30
C LEU A 84 -11.75 -9.13 -0.09
N ALA A 85 -11.18 -9.66 -1.17
CA ALA A 85 -11.53 -9.30 -2.55
C ALA A 85 -13.01 -9.52 -2.84
N ALA A 86 -13.58 -10.65 -2.39
CA ALA A 86 -14.97 -11.03 -2.59
C ALA A 86 -15.97 -10.08 -1.92
N THR A 87 -15.53 -9.25 -0.95
CA THR A 87 -16.41 -8.25 -0.31
C THR A 87 -16.76 -7.09 -1.23
N GLY A 88 -16.01 -6.83 -2.30
CA GLY A 88 -16.13 -5.64 -3.14
C GLY A 88 -15.73 -4.32 -2.44
N CYS A 89 -15.17 -4.40 -1.23
CA CYS A 89 -14.73 -3.23 -0.45
C CYS A 89 -13.21 -3.03 -0.47
N VAL A 90 -12.48 -3.92 -1.15
CA VAL A 90 -11.02 -3.90 -1.23
C VAL A 90 -10.59 -3.81 -2.69
N GLU A 91 -9.65 -2.89 -2.96
CA GLU A 91 -9.01 -2.73 -4.26
C GLU A 91 -7.59 -3.28 -4.22
N PHE A 92 -7.20 -4.01 -5.28
CA PHE A 92 -5.81 -4.44 -5.48
C PHE A 92 -5.17 -3.59 -6.57
N LEU A 93 -4.04 -2.97 -6.22
CA LEU A 93 -3.29 -2.08 -7.08
C LEU A 93 -2.35 -2.88 -7.99
N ALA A 94 -1.98 -2.30 -9.13
CA ALA A 94 -0.87 -2.79 -9.93
C ALA A 94 0.45 -2.21 -9.42
N GLU A 95 1.51 -3.00 -9.55
CA GLU A 95 2.89 -2.61 -9.27
C GLU A 95 3.87 -3.41 -10.14
N THR A 96 5.19 -3.29 -9.92
CA THR A 96 6.17 -4.19 -10.52
C THR A 96 6.09 -5.57 -9.86
N TYR A 97 6.18 -6.63 -10.65
CA TYR A 97 6.03 -8.03 -10.15
C TYR A 97 6.99 -8.37 -9.01
N SER A 98 8.24 -7.97 -9.16
CA SER A 98 9.32 -8.32 -8.24
C SER A 98 9.76 -7.18 -7.31
N HIS A 99 8.94 -6.15 -7.14
CA HIS A 99 9.34 -4.93 -6.41
C HIS A 99 10.60 -4.29 -7.00
N SER A 100 10.63 -4.22 -8.30
CA SER A 100 11.81 -3.86 -9.08
C SER A 100 11.93 -2.35 -9.24
N LEU A 101 13.17 -1.87 -9.36
CA LEU A 101 13.50 -0.50 -9.74
C LEU A 101 13.55 -0.28 -11.27
N ALA A 102 12.95 -1.18 -12.03
CA ALA A 102 12.98 -1.14 -13.50
C ALA A 102 12.48 0.19 -14.09
N SER A 103 11.57 0.90 -13.40
CA SER A 103 11.12 2.25 -13.81
C SER A 103 12.24 3.28 -13.96
N LEU A 104 13.40 3.04 -13.34
CA LEU A 104 14.58 3.90 -13.39
C LEU A 104 15.61 3.47 -14.46
N ALA A 105 15.51 2.23 -14.96
CA ALA A 105 16.55 1.62 -15.77
C ALA A 105 16.10 1.20 -17.16
N SER A 106 14.89 0.64 -17.31
CA SER A 106 14.40 0.06 -18.56
C SER A 106 12.88 0.15 -18.64
N LYS A 107 12.40 0.88 -19.61
CA LYS A 107 10.96 1.01 -19.88
C LYS A 107 10.35 -0.34 -20.30
N GLU A 108 11.10 -1.14 -21.03
CA GLU A 108 10.68 -2.46 -21.50
C GLU A 108 10.47 -3.41 -20.31
N ASP A 109 11.46 -3.54 -19.43
CA ASP A 109 11.39 -4.38 -18.24
C ASP A 109 10.31 -3.88 -17.27
N PHE A 110 10.19 -2.56 -17.11
CA PHE A 110 9.14 -1.97 -16.30
C PHE A 110 7.76 -2.36 -16.81
N THR A 111 7.53 -2.21 -18.11
CA THR A 111 6.24 -2.54 -18.75
C THR A 111 5.93 -4.04 -18.63
N GLU A 112 6.93 -4.90 -18.83
CA GLU A 112 6.77 -6.35 -18.69
C GLU A 112 6.43 -6.75 -17.24
N GLN A 113 7.15 -6.23 -16.26
CA GLN A 113 6.89 -6.48 -14.84
C GLN A 113 5.46 -6.07 -14.45
N VAL A 114 5.00 -4.90 -14.88
CA VAL A 114 3.65 -4.41 -14.60
C VAL A 114 2.59 -5.29 -15.29
N LYS A 115 2.83 -5.72 -16.52
CA LYS A 115 1.94 -6.62 -17.26
C LYS A 115 1.82 -8.00 -16.58
N LEU A 116 2.95 -8.57 -16.17
CA LEU A 116 2.98 -9.84 -15.43
C LEU A 116 2.18 -9.73 -14.12
N HIS A 117 2.43 -8.66 -13.37
CA HIS A 117 1.73 -8.40 -12.11
C HIS A 117 0.23 -8.21 -12.31
N THR A 118 -0.19 -7.38 -13.26
CA THR A 118 -1.60 -7.13 -13.58
C THR A 118 -2.35 -8.43 -13.92
N ASN A 119 -1.72 -9.30 -14.70
CA ASN A 119 -2.27 -10.61 -15.06
C ASN A 119 -2.39 -11.52 -13.84
N LEU A 120 -1.39 -11.50 -12.95
CA LEU A 120 -1.41 -12.27 -11.72
C LEU A 120 -2.55 -11.81 -10.79
N ILE A 121 -2.68 -10.51 -10.54
CA ILE A 121 -3.75 -9.96 -9.71
C ILE A 121 -5.13 -10.32 -10.27
N LYS A 122 -5.31 -10.18 -11.59
CA LYS A 122 -6.57 -10.61 -12.24
C LYS A 122 -6.85 -12.09 -12.05
N LYS A 123 -5.82 -12.94 -12.16
CA LYS A 123 -5.93 -14.39 -11.97
C LYS A 123 -6.32 -14.75 -10.53
N GLU A 124 -5.68 -14.12 -9.54
CA GLU A 124 -5.89 -14.48 -8.12
C GLU A 124 -7.14 -13.87 -7.52
N PHE A 125 -7.47 -12.64 -7.86
CA PHE A 125 -8.54 -11.87 -7.21
C PHE A 125 -9.74 -11.57 -8.12
N GLY A 126 -9.69 -12.00 -9.39
CA GLY A 126 -10.81 -11.85 -10.34
C GLY A 126 -11.01 -10.44 -10.89
N VAL A 127 -10.20 -9.45 -10.47
CA VAL A 127 -10.34 -8.05 -10.86
C VAL A 127 -9.06 -7.53 -11.54
N LYS A 128 -9.22 -6.72 -12.59
CA LYS A 128 -8.08 -6.06 -13.24
C LYS A 128 -7.76 -4.77 -12.47
N PRO A 129 -6.53 -4.57 -12.01
CA PRO A 129 -6.12 -3.30 -11.40
C PRO A 129 -6.33 -2.10 -12.32
N THR A 130 -6.79 -0.98 -11.76
CA THR A 130 -7.00 0.28 -12.47
C THR A 130 -6.15 1.42 -11.92
N ALA A 131 -5.62 1.25 -10.71
CA ALA A 131 -4.68 2.16 -10.07
C ALA A 131 -3.30 1.48 -9.92
N PHE A 132 -2.27 2.29 -9.88
CA PHE A 132 -0.87 1.86 -9.87
C PHE A 132 -0.10 2.42 -8.67
N ARG A 133 0.78 1.61 -8.11
CA ARG A 133 1.78 2.00 -7.12
C ARG A 133 3.16 1.56 -7.60
N ASN A 134 4.09 2.49 -7.76
CA ASN A 134 5.46 2.12 -8.09
C ASN A 134 6.23 1.66 -6.85
N THR A 135 7.29 0.86 -7.06
CA THR A 135 8.25 0.45 -6.03
C THR A 135 8.69 1.66 -5.21
N GLU A 136 8.62 1.56 -3.88
CA GLU A 136 8.98 2.62 -2.91
C GLU A 136 8.28 3.97 -3.14
N LEU A 137 7.11 3.99 -3.82
CA LEU A 137 6.39 5.20 -4.25
C LEU A 137 7.21 6.12 -5.18
N ILE A 138 8.28 5.61 -5.78
CA ILE A 138 9.15 6.36 -6.71
C ILE A 138 8.30 6.94 -7.84
N TYR A 139 8.47 8.23 -8.05
CA TYR A 139 7.73 8.98 -9.06
C TYR A 139 8.62 10.04 -9.73
N SER A 140 8.37 10.26 -11.02
CA SER A 140 8.68 11.46 -11.79
C SER A 140 7.59 11.69 -12.83
N ASP A 141 7.60 12.85 -13.46
CA ASP A 141 6.65 13.16 -14.53
C ASP A 141 6.71 12.13 -15.66
N GLU A 142 7.92 11.67 -16.01
CA GLU A 142 8.14 10.64 -17.06
C GLU A 142 7.64 9.27 -16.62
N ILE A 143 7.90 8.86 -15.38
CA ILE A 143 7.37 7.59 -14.84
C ILE A 143 5.84 7.62 -14.85
N GLY A 144 5.24 8.74 -14.44
CA GLY A 144 3.80 8.92 -14.52
C GLY A 144 3.27 8.79 -15.95
N ALA A 145 3.95 9.40 -16.92
CA ALA A 145 3.57 9.28 -18.33
C ALA A 145 3.69 7.84 -18.87
N MET A 146 4.73 7.09 -18.45
CA MET A 146 4.84 5.66 -18.78
C MET A 146 3.67 4.86 -18.22
N VAL A 147 3.29 5.12 -16.97
CA VAL A 147 2.15 4.46 -16.28
C VAL A 147 0.83 4.80 -16.98
N ALA A 148 0.62 6.07 -17.36
CA ALA A 148 -0.54 6.48 -18.15
C ALA A 148 -0.60 5.79 -19.51
N GLY A 149 0.56 5.65 -20.17
CA GLY A 149 0.71 4.92 -21.45
C GLY A 149 0.35 3.44 -21.36
N MET A 150 0.51 2.80 -20.19
CA MET A 150 0.06 1.43 -19.93
C MET A 150 -1.46 1.33 -19.66
N GLY A 151 -2.18 2.45 -19.64
CA GLY A 151 -3.64 2.51 -19.49
C GLY A 151 -4.14 2.79 -18.09
N PHE A 152 -3.27 3.01 -17.11
CA PHE A 152 -3.68 3.43 -15.78
C PHE A 152 -4.15 4.89 -15.76
N ARG A 153 -5.02 5.22 -14.83
CA ARG A 153 -5.60 6.57 -14.66
C ARG A 153 -5.37 7.15 -13.27
N THR A 154 -4.82 6.34 -12.38
CA THR A 154 -4.51 6.74 -11.01
C THR A 154 -3.18 6.12 -10.60
N MET A 155 -2.33 6.92 -9.97
CA MET A 155 -1.05 6.48 -9.42
C MET A 155 -0.85 7.04 -8.02
N LEU A 156 -0.31 6.21 -7.12
CA LEU A 156 0.17 6.63 -5.81
C LEU A 156 1.61 7.12 -5.92
N ALA A 157 1.92 8.21 -5.20
CA ALA A 157 3.27 8.74 -5.06
C ALA A 157 3.49 9.28 -3.65
N GLU A 158 4.74 9.55 -3.28
CA GLU A 158 5.06 10.17 -1.99
C GLU A 158 4.62 11.65 -1.97
N GLY A 159 4.17 12.13 -0.82
CA GLY A 159 3.85 13.54 -0.59
C GLY A 159 5.10 14.33 -0.21
N ALA A 160 6.14 14.28 -1.03
CA ALA A 160 7.44 14.85 -0.73
C ALA A 160 7.38 16.38 -0.60
N LYS A 161 7.75 16.90 0.57
CA LYS A 161 7.64 18.32 0.90
C LYS A 161 8.42 19.24 -0.05
N HIS A 162 9.58 18.80 -0.51
CA HIS A 162 10.41 19.59 -1.43
C HIS A 162 9.79 19.72 -2.83
N VAL A 163 8.94 18.78 -3.25
CA VAL A 163 8.18 18.84 -4.51
C VAL A 163 6.88 19.62 -4.32
N LEU A 164 6.20 19.39 -3.20
CA LEU A 164 4.94 20.08 -2.89
C LEU A 164 5.12 21.57 -2.55
N GLY A 165 6.25 21.93 -1.90
CA GLY A 165 6.45 23.27 -1.37
C GLY A 165 5.39 23.61 -0.31
N TRP A 166 4.53 24.59 -0.61
CA TRP A 166 3.42 25.01 0.25
C TRP A 166 2.11 24.20 0.03
N LYS A 167 2.06 23.37 -1.01
CA LYS A 167 0.87 22.57 -1.35
C LYS A 167 0.67 21.44 -0.33
N SER A 168 -0.58 21.04 -0.13
CA SER A 168 -0.93 19.89 0.72
C SER A 168 -0.94 18.58 -0.06
N PRO A 169 -0.48 17.44 0.51
CA PRO A 169 -0.63 16.13 -0.11
C PRO A 169 -2.08 15.63 -0.11
N ASN A 170 -2.99 16.34 0.57
CA ASN A 170 -4.37 15.91 0.77
C ASN A 170 -5.32 16.35 -0.35
N TYR A 171 -4.81 16.55 -1.54
CA TYR A 171 -5.58 16.81 -2.77
C TYR A 171 -5.17 15.84 -3.88
N VAL A 172 -6.05 15.71 -4.87
CA VAL A 172 -5.70 15.01 -6.11
C VAL A 172 -4.92 15.96 -7.01
N TYR A 173 -3.85 15.46 -7.62
CA TYR A 173 -3.05 16.19 -8.60
C TYR A 173 -3.11 15.50 -9.96
N ALA A 174 -2.72 16.19 -11.02
CA ALA A 174 -2.51 15.62 -12.34
C ALA A 174 -1.02 15.48 -12.65
N ASN A 175 -0.64 14.45 -13.41
CA ASN A 175 0.70 14.33 -13.95
C ASN A 175 0.98 15.47 -14.95
N ALA A 176 2.21 15.99 -14.98
CA ALA A 176 2.56 17.12 -15.81
C ALA A 176 2.58 16.81 -17.32
N ILE A 177 2.89 15.58 -17.71
CA ILE A 177 2.99 15.14 -19.11
C ILE A 177 1.64 14.58 -19.60
N ASP A 178 1.01 13.69 -18.85
CA ASP A 178 -0.33 13.17 -19.16
C ASP A 178 -1.32 13.52 -18.03
N GLN A 179 -2.00 14.64 -18.19
CA GLN A 179 -2.95 15.16 -17.18
C GLN A 179 -4.17 14.27 -16.95
N LYS A 180 -4.37 13.21 -17.74
CA LYS A 180 -5.41 12.20 -17.47
C LYS A 180 -5.02 11.26 -16.33
N LEU A 181 -3.73 11.17 -16.00
CA LEU A 181 -3.26 10.43 -14.83
C LEU A 181 -3.43 11.28 -13.58
N ARG A 182 -4.22 10.79 -12.64
CA ARG A 182 -4.44 11.39 -11.33
C ARG A 182 -3.44 10.85 -10.34
N LEU A 183 -2.89 11.73 -9.53
CA LEU A 183 -1.89 11.42 -8.50
C LEU A 183 -2.54 11.58 -7.14
N LEU A 184 -2.45 10.53 -6.32
CA LEU A 184 -2.81 10.53 -4.92
C LEU A 184 -1.53 10.46 -4.09
N LEU A 185 -1.28 11.49 -3.29
CA LEU A 185 -0.02 11.66 -2.58
C LEU A 185 -0.13 11.18 -1.16
N ARG A 186 0.86 10.39 -0.71
CA ARG A 186 0.92 9.88 0.66
C ARG A 186 1.05 11.04 1.64
N ASN A 187 0.18 11.10 2.64
CA ASN A 187 0.41 11.93 3.81
C ASN A 187 1.39 11.19 4.72
N TYR A 188 2.70 11.47 4.54
CA TYR A 188 3.76 10.76 5.24
C TYR A 188 3.68 10.97 6.76
N LYS A 189 3.37 12.19 7.23
CA LYS A 189 3.29 12.52 8.65
C LYS A 189 2.27 11.62 9.36
N LEU A 190 1.04 11.62 8.87
CA LEU A 190 -0.04 10.81 9.45
C LEU A 190 0.19 9.30 9.27
N SER A 191 0.76 8.87 8.14
CA SER A 191 1.11 7.48 7.94
C SER A 191 2.21 7.01 8.88
N ASP A 192 3.27 7.82 9.08
CA ASP A 192 4.41 7.51 9.93
C ASP A 192 4.05 7.55 11.42
N ASP A 193 3.04 8.33 11.81
CA ASP A 193 2.52 8.32 13.17
C ASP A 193 1.99 6.94 13.57
N ILE A 194 1.39 6.20 12.63
CA ILE A 194 0.97 4.81 12.84
C ILE A 194 2.15 3.86 12.62
N ALA A 195 2.89 3.99 11.50
CA ALA A 195 3.88 3.00 11.11
C ALA A 195 5.09 2.95 12.04
N PHE A 196 5.59 4.12 12.49
CA PHE A 196 6.86 4.22 13.20
C PHE A 196 6.76 4.77 14.61
N ARG A 197 5.76 5.62 14.90
CA ARG A 197 5.67 6.30 16.20
C ARG A 197 4.70 5.65 17.17
N PHE A 198 3.81 4.77 16.71
CA PHE A 198 2.71 4.20 17.48
C PHE A 198 3.14 3.63 18.83
N SER A 199 4.21 2.83 18.86
CA SER A 199 4.74 2.21 20.09
C SER A 199 5.83 3.01 20.80
N ASN A 200 6.24 4.17 20.24
CA ASN A 200 7.30 4.97 20.81
C ASN A 200 6.81 5.77 22.03
N LYS A 201 7.08 5.26 23.23
CA LYS A 201 6.69 5.90 24.50
C LYS A 201 7.36 7.26 24.76
N SER A 202 8.45 7.57 24.04
CA SER A 202 9.14 8.88 24.15
C SER A 202 8.56 9.91 23.18
N TRP A 203 7.62 9.53 22.33
CA TRP A 203 6.94 10.47 21.47
C TRP A 203 5.97 11.33 22.27
N ASP A 204 6.01 12.63 22.10
CA ASP A 204 5.20 13.61 22.80
C ASP A 204 3.68 13.41 22.64
N GLN A 205 3.28 12.76 21.55
CA GLN A 205 1.89 12.41 21.26
C GLN A 205 1.50 10.99 21.71
N TRP A 206 2.41 10.24 22.36
CA TRP A 206 2.07 8.91 22.88
C TRP A 206 1.11 9.02 24.09
N PRO A 207 0.12 8.10 24.28
CA PRO A 207 -0.30 7.07 23.34
C PRO A 207 -1.16 7.62 22.20
N LEU A 208 -1.02 7.03 21.00
CA LEU A 208 -1.89 7.32 19.87
C LEU A 208 -3.19 6.53 20.00
N THR A 209 -4.28 7.21 20.31
CA THR A 209 -5.62 6.60 20.35
C THR A 209 -6.37 6.88 19.05
N ALA A 210 -7.38 6.06 18.73
CA ALA A 210 -8.23 6.27 17.56
C ALA A 210 -8.93 7.63 17.58
N ASP A 211 -9.43 8.06 18.75
CA ASP A 211 -10.10 9.36 18.89
C ASP A 211 -9.15 10.53 18.65
N LYS A 212 -7.93 10.48 19.18
CA LYS A 212 -6.89 11.47 18.94
C LYS A 212 -6.55 11.54 17.46
N TYR A 213 -6.33 10.38 16.82
CA TYR A 213 -6.00 10.32 15.42
C TYR A 213 -7.10 10.88 14.51
N VAL A 214 -8.36 10.56 14.82
CA VAL A 214 -9.52 11.12 14.10
C VAL A 214 -9.65 12.63 14.30
N GLN A 215 -9.26 13.17 15.44
CA GLN A 215 -9.18 14.63 15.61
C GLN A 215 -8.16 15.25 14.65
N TRP A 216 -7.01 14.63 14.45
CA TRP A 216 -6.02 15.13 13.49
C TRP A 216 -6.48 15.03 12.04
N LEU A 217 -7.15 13.91 11.67
CA LEU A 217 -7.71 13.75 10.33
C LEU A 217 -8.78 14.81 10.01
N ALA A 218 -9.51 15.26 11.03
CA ALA A 218 -10.60 16.21 10.89
C ALA A 218 -10.23 17.67 11.24
N SER A 219 -8.93 17.92 11.48
CA SER A 219 -8.44 19.24 11.87
C SER A 219 -8.30 20.16 10.67
N ASP A 220 -8.52 21.47 10.90
CA ASP A 220 -8.21 22.52 9.93
C ASP A 220 -6.71 22.59 9.56
N GLU A 221 -5.84 21.99 10.40
CA GLU A 221 -4.41 21.81 10.09
C GLU A 221 -4.14 20.71 9.06
N THR A 222 -5.16 19.92 8.70
CA THR A 222 -5.10 18.86 7.68
C THR A 222 -6.04 19.21 6.51
N PRO A 223 -5.89 20.37 5.87
CA PRO A 223 -6.78 20.78 4.81
C PRO A 223 -6.67 19.88 3.59
N GLY A 224 -7.80 19.54 2.99
CA GLY A 224 -7.83 18.70 1.78
C GLY A 224 -9.15 18.04 1.54
N GLU A 225 -9.22 17.31 0.44
CA GLU A 225 -10.37 16.52 0.01
C GLU A 225 -10.12 15.01 0.19
N VAL A 226 -8.85 14.59 0.20
CA VAL A 226 -8.43 13.20 0.27
C VAL A 226 -7.23 13.06 1.20
N ILE A 227 -7.27 12.19 2.18
CA ILE A 227 -6.13 11.87 3.03
C ILE A 227 -5.66 10.46 2.68
N ASN A 228 -4.49 10.34 2.07
CA ASN A 228 -3.92 9.06 1.68
C ASN A 228 -2.99 8.56 2.78
N LEU A 229 -3.45 7.56 3.52
CA LEU A 229 -2.64 6.82 4.48
C LEU A 229 -2.08 5.60 3.77
N PHE A 230 -0.77 5.53 3.64
CA PHE A 230 -0.09 4.43 2.99
C PHE A 230 1.12 4.00 3.84
N MET A 231 1.18 2.71 4.15
CA MET A 231 2.23 2.11 4.97
C MET A 231 2.36 0.62 4.67
N ASP A 232 3.46 0.04 5.08
CA ASP A 232 3.68 -1.39 4.99
C ASP A 232 2.61 -2.14 5.79
N TYR A 233 2.09 -3.21 5.22
CA TYR A 233 1.07 -4.00 5.88
C TYR A 233 1.60 -4.72 7.12
N GLU A 234 2.88 -5.03 7.12
CA GLU A 234 3.65 -5.58 8.24
C GLU A 234 3.69 -4.65 9.46
N THR A 235 3.30 -3.40 9.32
CA THR A 235 3.04 -2.49 10.44
C THR A 235 2.11 -3.13 11.46
N PHE A 236 1.09 -3.86 11.02
CA PHE A 236 0.04 -4.43 11.86
C PHE A 236 0.39 -5.85 12.33
N GLY A 237 1.24 -5.96 13.33
CA GLY A 237 1.57 -7.21 14.01
C GLY A 237 3.04 -7.65 13.90
N GLU A 238 3.81 -7.14 12.93
CA GLU A 238 5.25 -7.41 12.81
C GLU A 238 6.09 -6.21 13.26
N HIS A 239 5.89 -5.02 12.70
CA HIS A 239 6.61 -3.82 13.14
C HIS A 239 6.03 -3.26 14.44
N GLN A 240 4.71 -3.21 14.54
CA GLN A 240 3.98 -2.91 15.76
C GLN A 240 3.37 -4.22 16.27
N ASN A 241 4.01 -4.86 17.24
CA ASN A 241 3.54 -6.12 17.81
C ASN A 241 2.15 -5.97 18.42
N ALA A 242 1.41 -7.07 18.56
CA ALA A 242 0.08 -7.09 19.14
C ALA A 242 0.01 -6.40 20.52
N ASP A 243 1.06 -6.57 21.34
CA ASP A 243 1.15 -5.99 22.68
C ASP A 243 1.21 -4.45 22.70
N THR A 244 1.46 -3.82 21.54
CA THR A 244 1.43 -2.35 21.42
C THR A 244 0.02 -1.78 21.40
N GLY A 245 -1.01 -2.62 21.21
CA GLY A 245 -2.41 -2.21 21.05
C GLY A 245 -2.76 -1.81 19.61
N ILE A 246 -1.93 -2.14 18.62
CA ILE A 246 -2.15 -1.73 17.21
C ILE A 246 -3.46 -2.31 16.64
N PHE A 247 -3.81 -3.55 17.00
CA PHE A 247 -5.06 -4.17 16.54
C PHE A 247 -6.30 -3.53 17.20
N GLU A 248 -6.20 -3.12 18.46
CA GLU A 248 -7.26 -2.39 19.18
C GLU A 248 -7.47 -1.02 18.56
N PHE A 249 -6.37 -0.33 18.23
CA PHE A 249 -6.41 0.93 17.50
C PHE A 249 -7.12 0.75 16.15
N MET A 250 -6.72 -0.24 15.34
CA MET A 250 -7.34 -0.52 14.05
C MET A 250 -8.79 -0.97 14.16
N ARG A 251 -9.19 -1.62 15.26
CA ARG A 251 -10.60 -1.97 15.53
C ARG A 251 -11.45 -0.75 15.86
N ALA A 252 -10.88 0.22 16.58
CA ALA A 252 -11.57 1.42 17.01
C ALA A 252 -11.64 2.49 15.92
N LEU A 253 -10.59 2.64 15.10
CA LEU A 253 -10.43 3.74 14.16
C LEU A 253 -11.59 3.88 13.15
N PRO A 254 -12.06 2.83 12.44
CA PRO A 254 -13.17 2.98 11.50
C PRO A 254 -14.46 3.39 12.16
N LYS A 255 -14.73 2.90 13.36
CA LYS A 255 -15.93 3.28 14.15
C LYS A 255 -15.86 4.76 14.54
N ALA A 256 -14.69 5.22 15.00
CA ALA A 256 -14.48 6.61 15.39
C ALA A 256 -14.60 7.56 14.19
N ILE A 257 -14.10 7.19 13.01
CA ILE A 257 -14.25 7.96 11.78
C ILE A 257 -15.74 8.07 11.37
N LEU A 258 -16.40 6.91 11.26
CA LEU A 258 -17.79 6.83 10.76
C LEU A 258 -18.83 7.39 11.73
N ALA A 259 -18.53 7.46 13.03
CA ALA A 259 -19.40 8.06 14.04
C ALA A 259 -19.42 9.60 13.98
N ARG A 260 -18.40 10.22 13.41
CA ARG A 260 -18.33 11.67 13.27
C ARG A 260 -19.18 12.16 12.10
N LYS A 261 -19.95 13.23 12.34
CA LYS A 261 -20.75 13.92 11.31
C LYS A 261 -19.92 14.92 10.49
N ASN A 262 -18.62 14.74 10.39
CA ASN A 262 -17.67 15.67 9.75
C ASN A 262 -17.34 15.38 8.29
N GLY A 263 -18.08 14.46 7.66
CA GLY A 263 -17.91 14.16 6.24
C GLY A 263 -16.74 13.23 5.89
N LEU A 264 -16.00 12.68 6.87
CA LEU A 264 -14.95 11.68 6.60
C LEU A 264 -15.59 10.34 6.20
N GLU A 265 -15.08 9.75 5.13
CA GLU A 265 -15.48 8.42 4.66
C GLU A 265 -14.27 7.63 4.19
N PHE A 266 -14.41 6.32 4.10
CA PHE A 266 -13.40 5.46 3.50
C PHE A 266 -13.66 5.29 2.01
N ALA A 267 -12.61 5.31 1.22
CA ALA A 267 -12.64 5.04 -0.20
C ALA A 267 -11.44 4.18 -0.62
N THR A 268 -11.60 3.43 -1.70
CA THR A 268 -10.44 2.85 -2.40
C THR A 268 -9.72 3.94 -3.22
N VAL A 269 -8.50 3.64 -3.66
CA VAL A 269 -7.68 4.56 -4.45
C VAL A 269 -8.43 5.05 -5.70
N THR A 270 -9.03 4.10 -6.44
CA THR A 270 -9.79 4.44 -7.65
C THR A 270 -11.07 5.24 -7.35
N GLU A 271 -11.76 4.94 -6.25
CA GLU A 271 -12.96 5.70 -5.83
C GLU A 271 -12.61 7.14 -5.47
N ALA A 272 -11.59 7.34 -4.64
CA ALA A 272 -11.10 8.66 -4.27
C ALA A 272 -10.68 9.47 -5.50
N ALA A 273 -9.92 8.86 -6.41
CA ALA A 273 -9.50 9.52 -7.64
C ALA A 273 -10.67 9.88 -8.56
N LYS A 274 -11.74 9.08 -8.61
CA LYS A 274 -12.93 9.38 -9.41
C LYS A 274 -13.79 10.48 -8.82
N LYS A 275 -13.87 10.54 -7.48
CA LYS A 275 -14.71 11.47 -6.76
C LYS A 275 -14.18 12.91 -6.81
N HIS A 276 -12.85 13.08 -6.78
CA HIS A 276 -12.21 14.38 -6.69
C HIS A 276 -11.47 14.73 -7.98
N GLN A 277 -11.58 15.97 -8.42
CA GLN A 277 -10.85 16.47 -9.58
C GLN A 277 -9.45 16.95 -9.17
N PRO A 278 -8.45 16.84 -10.07
CA PRO A 278 -7.14 17.41 -9.79
C PRO A 278 -7.22 18.92 -9.55
N VAL A 279 -6.67 19.37 -8.43
CA VAL A 279 -6.63 20.81 -8.09
C VAL A 279 -5.50 21.55 -8.82
N ALA A 280 -4.45 20.82 -9.23
CA ALA A 280 -3.33 21.37 -9.96
C ALA A 280 -2.54 20.25 -10.64
N VAL A 281 -1.65 20.64 -11.52
CA VAL A 281 -0.59 19.79 -12.06
C VAL A 281 0.54 19.69 -11.04
N LEU A 282 1.01 18.49 -10.76
CA LEU A 282 2.24 18.26 -9.99
C LEU A 282 3.40 18.21 -10.98
N HIS A 283 4.37 19.08 -10.77
CA HIS A 283 5.60 19.09 -11.57
C HIS A 283 6.74 18.45 -10.79
N CYS A 284 7.22 17.32 -11.27
CA CYS A 284 8.27 16.52 -10.65
C CYS A 284 9.21 15.99 -11.75
N PRO A 285 10.10 16.86 -12.28
CA PRO A 285 10.98 16.52 -13.39
C PRO A 285 12.10 15.54 -13.02
N HIS A 286 12.41 15.46 -11.73
CA HIS A 286 13.40 14.54 -11.18
C HIS A 286 12.71 13.51 -10.29
N VAL A 287 13.33 12.35 -10.15
CA VAL A 287 12.79 11.26 -9.33
C VAL A 287 12.73 11.70 -7.86
N MET A 288 11.58 11.51 -7.25
CA MET A 288 11.37 11.60 -5.81
C MET A 288 11.06 10.23 -5.23
#